data_59910ed95bb508433f0981b3c9658f9c
#
_entry.id   59910ed95bb508433f0981b3c9658f9c
#
_cell.length_a   1.000
_cell.length_b   1.000
_cell.length_c   1.000
_cell.angle_alpha   90.00
_cell.angle_beta   90.00
_cell.angle_gamma   90.00
#
_symmetry.space_group_name_H-M   'P 1'
#
loop_
_entity.id
_entity.type
_entity.pdbx_description
1 polymer ?
#
loop_
_entity_poly.entity_id
_entity_poly.type
_entity_poly.pdbx_seq_one_letter_code
_entity_poly.pdbx_strand_id
1 'polypeptide(L)'
;MFEGFDRSAIDFLWGIRLNNDKNWYESHKDEYRQNLAKPMKSLCDELFCDFYSEIGYKTVSSVSRIVKDARFPHAYPYRDNYWFTFKETRKDWWVAPAFYFELSCEGWGYGMGMWSASAGSMQRLRNAIDSD
;
A
#
# COMPACT_ATOMS: atom_id res chain seq x y z
N MET A 1 -9.33 -9.49 13.65
CA MET A 1 -10.10 -8.24 13.45
C MET A 1 -9.17 -7.03 13.60
N PHE A 2 -9.30 -6.07 12.70
CA PHE A 2 -8.53 -4.83 12.78
C PHE A 2 -9.09 -3.92 13.88
N GLU A 3 -8.23 -3.46 14.77
CA GLU A 3 -8.61 -2.65 15.93
C GLU A 3 -8.09 -1.21 15.85
N GLY A 4 -7.47 -0.85 14.73
CA GLY A 4 -6.86 0.46 14.51
C GLY A 4 -5.34 0.39 14.48
N PHE A 5 -4.73 1.52 14.10
CA PHE A 5 -3.30 1.74 14.24
C PHE A 5 -3.03 2.51 15.54
N ASP A 6 -2.16 1.96 16.36
CA ASP A 6 -1.65 2.66 17.53
C ASP A 6 -0.66 3.76 17.10
N ARG A 7 -0.45 4.74 17.94
CA ARG A 7 0.55 5.80 17.74
C ARG A 7 1.95 5.24 17.48
N SER A 8 2.27 4.09 18.06
CA SER A 8 3.53 3.39 17.84
C SER A 8 3.83 3.07 16.37
N ALA A 9 2.81 2.88 15.54
CA ALA A 9 2.99 2.70 14.09
C ALA A 9 3.55 3.96 13.43
N ILE A 10 3.01 5.11 13.79
CA ILE A 10 3.49 6.42 13.31
C ILE A 10 4.88 6.72 13.85
N ASP A 11 5.11 6.45 15.15
CA ASP A 11 6.42 6.64 15.79
C ASP A 11 7.50 5.78 15.10
N PHE A 12 7.16 4.54 14.71
CA PHE A 12 8.08 3.70 13.92
C PHE A 12 8.40 4.33 12.56
N LEU A 13 7.39 4.84 11.84
CA LEU A 13 7.60 5.47 10.53
C LEU A 13 8.45 6.75 10.62
N TRP A 14 8.27 7.55 11.66
CA TRP A 14 9.17 8.67 11.98
C TRP A 14 10.58 8.21 12.31
N GLY A 15 10.68 7.17 13.13
CA GLY A 15 11.98 6.58 13.51
C GLY A 15 12.78 6.10 12.30
N ILE A 16 12.15 5.37 11.38
CA ILE A 16 12.82 4.87 10.17
C ILE A 16 13.16 6.01 9.19
N ARG A 17 12.35 7.08 9.13
CA ARG A 17 12.67 8.26 8.32
C ARG A 17 13.94 8.95 8.83
N LEU A 18 14.08 9.10 10.13
CA LEU A 18 15.20 9.79 10.76
C LEU A 18 16.46 8.92 10.90
N ASN A 19 16.31 7.61 10.90
CA ASN A 19 17.37 6.62 11.10
C ASN A 19 17.27 5.53 10.02
N ASN A 20 17.40 5.91 8.76
CA ASN A 20 17.15 5.00 7.63
C ASN A 20 18.37 4.14 7.33
N ASP A 21 18.72 3.27 8.26
CA ASP A 21 19.84 2.35 8.15
C ASP A 21 19.49 0.96 8.71
N LYS A 22 20.30 -0.02 8.34
CA LYS A 22 20.09 -1.42 8.70
C LYS A 22 20.16 -1.66 10.21
N ASN A 23 21.07 -1.02 10.92
CA ASN A 23 21.26 -1.23 12.35
C ASN A 23 20.04 -0.78 13.14
N TRP A 24 19.52 0.40 12.82
CA TRP A 24 18.30 0.91 13.44
C TRP A 24 17.11 0.00 13.14
N TYR A 25 16.93 -0.40 11.88
CA TYR A 25 15.83 -1.29 11.48
C TYR A 25 15.90 -2.63 12.21
N GLU A 26 17.05 -3.27 12.25
CA GLU A 26 17.19 -4.58 12.91
C GLU A 26 16.88 -4.50 14.42
N SER A 27 17.24 -3.40 15.09
CA SER A 27 16.91 -3.21 16.50
C SER A 27 15.45 -2.84 16.77
N HIS A 28 14.68 -2.41 15.74
CA HIS A 28 13.26 -2.04 15.84
C HIS A 28 12.33 -2.95 15.02
N LYS A 29 12.86 -4.06 14.54
CA LYS A 29 12.14 -4.98 13.64
C LYS A 29 10.88 -5.59 14.27
N ASP A 30 10.90 -5.85 15.57
CA ASP A 30 9.73 -6.36 16.28
C ASP A 30 8.63 -5.29 16.42
N GLU A 31 9.01 -4.04 16.64
CA GLU A 31 8.05 -2.92 16.62
C GLU A 31 7.39 -2.80 15.25
N TYR A 32 8.17 -2.88 14.16
CA TYR A 32 7.64 -2.91 12.81
C TYR A 32 6.61 -4.03 12.62
N ARG A 33 6.96 -5.24 13.03
CA ARG A 33 6.09 -6.41 12.85
C ARG A 33 4.78 -6.30 13.62
N GLN A 34 4.85 -5.89 14.89
CA GLN A 34 3.69 -5.86 15.78
C GLN A 34 2.81 -4.62 15.56
N ASN A 35 3.42 -3.46 15.39
CA ASN A 35 2.71 -2.19 15.42
C ASN A 35 2.32 -1.68 14.03
N LEU A 36 3.01 -2.12 12.97
CA LEU A 36 2.75 -1.67 11.61
C LEU A 36 2.31 -2.80 10.67
N ALA A 37 3.13 -3.84 10.51
CA ALA A 37 2.88 -4.88 9.51
C ALA A 37 1.64 -5.72 9.84
N LYS A 38 1.49 -6.15 11.08
CA LYS A 38 0.34 -6.96 11.53
C LYS A 38 -0.99 -6.20 11.44
N PRO A 39 -1.12 -4.97 11.96
CA PRO A 39 -2.37 -4.20 11.79
C PRO A 39 -2.68 -3.89 10.32
N MET A 40 -1.68 -3.56 9.52
CA MET A 40 -1.86 -3.31 8.08
C MET A 40 -2.39 -4.53 7.35
N LYS A 41 -1.84 -5.70 7.65
CA LYS A 41 -2.32 -6.95 7.07
C LYS A 41 -3.75 -7.26 7.51
N SER A 42 -4.08 -7.05 8.78
CA SER A 42 -5.43 -7.27 9.30
C SER A 42 -6.45 -6.37 8.58
N LEU A 43 -6.16 -5.08 8.46
CA LEU A 43 -7.01 -4.14 7.72
C LEU A 43 -7.15 -4.54 6.24
N CYS A 44 -6.04 -4.90 5.61
CA CYS A 44 -6.02 -5.36 4.22
C CYS A 44 -6.91 -6.59 4.01
N ASP A 45 -6.78 -7.60 4.85
CA ASP A 45 -7.53 -8.85 4.73
C ASP A 45 -9.03 -8.63 4.96
N GLU A 46 -9.43 -7.85 5.94
CA GLU A 46 -10.83 -7.52 6.21
C GLU A 46 -11.47 -6.76 5.05
N LEU A 47 -10.85 -5.68 4.62
CA LEU A 47 -11.36 -4.88 3.50
C LEU A 47 -11.36 -5.66 2.18
N PHE A 48 -10.39 -6.53 1.97
CA PHE A 48 -10.35 -7.33 0.76
C PHE A 48 -11.48 -8.34 0.68
N CYS A 49 -11.89 -8.96 1.80
CA CYS A 49 -13.04 -9.84 1.84
C CYS A 49 -14.32 -9.12 1.42
N ASP A 50 -14.57 -7.93 1.99
CA ASP A 50 -15.74 -7.13 1.66
C ASP A 50 -15.71 -6.64 0.22
N PHE A 51 -14.58 -6.11 -0.21
CA PHE A 51 -14.35 -5.61 -1.57
C PHE A 51 -14.55 -6.71 -2.62
N TYR A 52 -13.99 -7.90 -2.39
CA TYR A 52 -14.10 -9.02 -3.31
C TYR A 52 -15.55 -9.53 -3.45
N SER A 53 -16.31 -9.56 -2.35
CA SER A 53 -17.70 -9.98 -2.37
C SER A 53 -18.60 -9.03 -3.16
N GLU A 54 -18.31 -7.73 -3.12
CA GLU A 54 -19.11 -6.70 -3.81
C GLU A 54 -18.79 -6.58 -5.29
N ILE A 55 -17.53 -6.65 -5.67
CA ILE A 55 -17.09 -6.35 -7.05
C ILE A 55 -16.96 -7.59 -7.91
N GLY A 56 -16.70 -8.77 -7.33
CA GLY A 56 -16.64 -10.04 -8.06
C GLY A 56 -15.55 -10.12 -9.13
N TYR A 57 -14.54 -9.27 -9.06
CA TYR A 57 -13.43 -9.23 -10.03
C TYR A 57 -12.28 -10.17 -9.65
N LYS A 58 -11.49 -10.52 -10.67
CA LYS A 58 -10.19 -11.17 -10.46
C LYS A 58 -9.19 -10.13 -9.93
N THR A 59 -9.28 -9.85 -8.65
CA THR A 59 -8.38 -8.94 -7.96
C THR A 59 -7.52 -9.68 -6.94
N VAL A 60 -6.37 -9.12 -6.64
CA VAL A 60 -5.48 -9.58 -5.57
C VAL A 60 -5.14 -8.43 -4.66
N SER A 61 -5.00 -8.75 -3.38
CA SER A 61 -4.44 -7.83 -2.39
C SER A 61 -2.92 -7.96 -2.34
N SER A 62 -2.26 -6.85 -2.09
CA SER A 62 -0.80 -6.81 -1.95
C SER A 62 -0.42 -5.76 -0.92
N VAL A 63 0.25 -6.20 0.14
CA VAL A 63 0.85 -5.29 1.15
C VAL A 63 2.27 -4.97 0.72
N SER A 64 2.68 -3.71 0.83
CA SER A 64 4.01 -3.24 0.46
C SER A 64 5.09 -3.86 1.35
N ARG A 65 6.33 -3.76 0.91
CA ARG A 65 7.51 -4.10 1.70
C ARG A 65 8.12 -2.85 2.30
N ILE A 66 8.58 -2.94 3.54
CA ILE A 66 9.29 -1.82 4.17
C ILE A 66 10.69 -1.64 3.56
N VAL A 67 11.34 -2.73 3.16
CA VAL A 67 12.64 -2.70 2.49
C VAL A 67 12.45 -2.40 1.00
N LYS A 68 13.17 -1.41 0.48
CA LYS A 68 13.20 -1.10 -0.96
C LYS A 68 13.92 -2.18 -1.74
N ASP A 69 13.66 -2.25 -3.04
CA ASP A 69 14.26 -3.25 -3.91
C ASP A 69 15.79 -3.10 -3.97
N ALA A 70 16.51 -4.10 -3.46
CA ALA A 70 17.96 -4.09 -3.38
C ALA A 70 18.68 -4.15 -4.76
N ARG A 71 17.93 -4.43 -5.84
CA ARG A 71 18.50 -4.41 -7.21
C ARG A 71 18.84 -2.98 -7.67
N PHE A 72 18.24 -1.98 -7.02
CA PHE A 72 18.50 -0.58 -7.31
C PHE A 72 19.23 0.06 -6.13
N PRO A 73 20.25 0.92 -6.38
CA PRO A 73 20.91 1.64 -5.29
C PRO A 73 19.96 2.65 -4.66
N HIS A 74 19.89 2.63 -3.33
CA HIS A 74 19.08 3.56 -2.54
C HIS A 74 19.93 4.19 -1.43
N ALA A 75 19.93 5.53 -1.35
CA ALA A 75 20.52 6.25 -0.23
C ALA A 75 19.77 5.91 1.08
N TYR A 76 18.46 5.65 0.97
CA TYR A 76 17.58 5.31 2.08
C TYR A 76 16.92 3.96 1.78
N PRO A 77 17.44 2.83 2.32
CA PRO A 77 16.98 1.50 1.94
C PRO A 77 15.61 1.12 2.45
N TYR A 78 15.05 1.85 3.41
CA TYR A 78 13.73 1.58 3.98
C TYR A 78 12.73 2.65 3.59
N ARG A 79 11.45 2.23 3.46
CA ARG A 79 10.34 3.15 3.22
C ARG A 79 9.88 3.78 4.52
N ASP A 80 9.45 5.01 4.45
CA ASP A 80 8.82 5.76 5.54
C ASP A 80 7.30 5.88 5.35
N ASN A 81 6.76 5.10 4.44
CA ASN A 81 5.34 4.88 4.20
C ASN A 81 5.06 3.38 4.02
N TYR A 82 3.84 2.98 4.28
CA TYR A 82 3.43 1.59 4.22
C TYR A 82 2.01 1.50 3.69
N TRP A 83 1.77 0.64 2.70
CA TRP A 83 0.48 0.62 2.02
C TRP A 83 0.08 -0.80 1.60
N PHE A 84 -1.19 -0.95 1.26
CA PHE A 84 -1.67 -2.09 0.49
C PHE A 84 -2.46 -1.61 -0.73
N THR A 85 -2.61 -2.50 -1.70
CA THR A 85 -3.38 -2.28 -2.91
C THR A 85 -4.28 -3.47 -3.20
N PHE A 86 -5.44 -3.18 -3.82
CA PHE A 86 -6.28 -4.16 -4.50
C PHE A 86 -6.20 -3.86 -5.99
N LYS A 87 -5.64 -4.79 -6.73
CA LYS A 87 -5.37 -4.62 -8.17
C LYS A 87 -5.78 -5.84 -8.97
N GLU A 88 -6.01 -5.66 -10.25
CA GLU A 88 -6.32 -6.77 -11.14
C GLU A 88 -5.14 -7.76 -11.28
N THR A 89 -5.46 -9.05 -11.50
CA THR A 89 -4.45 -10.10 -11.71
C THR A 89 -3.80 -10.08 -13.08
N ARG A 90 -4.21 -9.16 -13.97
CA ARG A 90 -3.67 -9.04 -15.33
C ARG A 90 -2.20 -8.63 -15.32
N LYS A 91 -1.48 -9.01 -16.37
CA LYS A 91 -0.06 -8.72 -16.51
C LYS A 91 0.25 -7.21 -16.56
N ASP A 92 -0.63 -6.44 -17.20
CA ASP A 92 -0.52 -4.98 -17.34
C ASP A 92 -1.43 -4.24 -16.35
N TRP A 93 -1.48 -4.69 -15.09
CA TRP A 93 -2.32 -4.14 -14.03
C TRP A 93 -2.18 -2.62 -13.85
N TRP A 94 -1.03 -2.05 -14.21
CA TRP A 94 -0.76 -0.62 -14.04
C TRP A 94 -1.59 0.32 -14.93
N VAL A 95 -2.23 -0.20 -15.97
CA VAL A 95 -3.16 0.56 -16.83
C VAL A 95 -4.62 0.42 -16.41
N ALA A 96 -4.89 -0.37 -15.39
CA ALA A 96 -6.21 -0.57 -14.81
C ALA A 96 -6.31 0.12 -13.45
N PRO A 97 -7.54 0.49 -13.01
CA PRO A 97 -7.73 1.05 -11.69
C PRO A 97 -7.30 0.10 -10.58
N ALA A 98 -6.58 0.62 -9.59
CA ALA A 98 -6.24 -0.08 -8.37
C ALA A 98 -6.70 0.74 -7.18
N PHE A 99 -7.17 0.06 -6.15
CA PHE A 99 -7.50 0.68 -4.87
C PHE A 99 -6.29 0.62 -3.95
N TYR A 100 -6.11 1.64 -3.14
CA TYR A 100 -5.01 1.69 -2.19
C TYR A 100 -5.41 2.30 -0.86
N PHE A 101 -4.71 1.89 0.16
CA PHE A 101 -4.64 2.56 1.46
C PHE A 101 -3.17 2.75 1.80
N GLU A 102 -2.81 3.91 2.30
CA GLU A 102 -1.44 4.27 2.68
C GLU A 102 -1.41 4.90 4.06
N LEU A 103 -0.41 4.50 4.84
CA LEU A 103 -0.04 5.13 6.11
C LEU A 103 1.37 5.69 6.00
N SER A 104 1.55 6.95 6.38
CA SER A 104 2.83 7.65 6.42
C SER A 104 3.05 8.33 7.77
N CYS A 105 4.23 8.90 7.99
CA CYS A 105 4.49 9.71 9.19
C CYS A 105 3.54 10.91 9.32
N GLU A 106 3.04 11.41 8.20
CA GLU A 106 2.25 12.64 8.14
C GLU A 106 0.74 12.39 8.17
N GLY A 107 0.33 11.12 8.05
CA GLY A 107 -1.08 10.75 8.07
C GLY A 107 -1.37 9.52 7.22
N TRP A 108 -2.63 9.38 6.86
CA TRP A 108 -3.13 8.26 6.07
C TRP A 108 -4.01 8.75 4.92
N GLY A 109 -4.14 7.92 3.91
CA GLY A 109 -4.99 8.20 2.77
C GLY A 109 -5.44 6.92 2.08
N TYR A 110 -6.51 7.01 1.33
CA TYR A 110 -6.99 5.92 0.50
C TYR A 110 -7.60 6.48 -0.78
N GLY A 111 -7.71 5.64 -1.78
CA GLY A 111 -8.31 6.05 -3.04
C GLY A 111 -8.21 4.99 -4.12
N MET A 112 -8.53 5.43 -5.34
CA MET A 112 -8.43 4.62 -6.54
C MET A 112 -7.69 5.40 -7.61
N GLY A 113 -6.82 4.73 -8.34
CA GLY A 113 -6.08 5.33 -9.45
C GLY A 113 -5.39 4.32 -10.33
N MET A 114 -4.82 4.81 -11.41
CA MET A 114 -3.99 4.02 -12.32
C MET A 114 -2.54 4.39 -12.13
N TRP A 115 -1.68 3.39 -11.93
CA TRP A 115 -0.26 3.64 -11.72
C TRP A 115 0.40 4.28 -12.95
N SER A 116 0.04 3.79 -14.15
CA SER A 116 0.54 4.33 -15.41
C SER A 116 -0.57 4.24 -16.45
N ALA A 117 -1.44 5.23 -16.45
CA ALA A 117 -2.58 5.26 -17.38
C ALA A 117 -2.09 5.44 -18.83
N SER A 118 -2.51 4.54 -19.72
CA SER A 118 -2.33 4.70 -21.13
C SER A 118 -3.39 5.65 -21.72
N ALA A 119 -3.13 6.20 -22.91
CA ALA A 119 -4.12 7.02 -23.61
C ALA A 119 -5.44 6.25 -23.84
N GLY A 120 -5.36 4.95 -24.16
CA GLY A 120 -6.53 4.09 -24.32
C GLY A 120 -7.29 3.89 -23.01
N SER A 121 -6.59 3.68 -21.88
CA SER A 121 -7.23 3.57 -20.56
C SER A 121 -7.96 4.85 -20.17
N MET A 122 -7.33 5.99 -20.39
CA MET A 122 -7.95 7.29 -20.11
C MET A 122 -9.16 7.56 -21.00
N GLN A 123 -9.10 7.16 -22.26
CA GLN A 123 -10.24 7.31 -23.17
C GLN A 123 -11.43 6.43 -22.73
N ARG A 124 -11.17 5.19 -22.32
CA ARG A 124 -12.22 4.32 -21.78
C ARG A 124 -12.87 4.90 -20.52
N LEU A 125 -12.07 5.48 -19.63
CA LEU A 125 -12.58 6.15 -18.44
C LEU A 125 -13.48 7.33 -18.79
N ARG A 126 -13.04 8.20 -19.72
CA ARG A 126 -13.84 9.34 -20.18
C ARG A 126 -15.15 8.89 -20.81
N ASN A 127 -15.10 7.88 -21.67
CA ASN A 127 -16.30 7.33 -22.31
C ASN A 127 -17.28 6.75 -21.26
N ALA A 128 -16.78 6.10 -20.22
CA ALA A 128 -17.62 5.61 -19.13
C ALA A 128 -18.28 6.75 -18.33
N ILE A 129 -17.54 7.81 -18.06
CA ILE A 129 -18.09 9.01 -17.40
C ILE A 129 -19.18 9.67 -18.27
N ASP A 130 -18.91 9.82 -19.57
CA ASP A 130 -19.81 10.51 -20.50
C ASP A 130 -21.09 9.69 -20.81
N SER A 131 -21.06 8.37 -20.64
CA SER A 131 -22.19 7.48 -20.90
C SER A 131 -23.13 7.26 -19.71
N ASP A 132 -22.76 7.73 -18.55
CA ASP A 132 -23.50 7.58 -17.30
C ASP A 132 -24.24 8.90 -16.96
#